data_3340df35bb80f185efe4cca33f913f83
#
_entry.id   3340df35bb80f185efe4cca33f913f83
#
_cell.length_a   1.000
_cell.length_b   1.000
_cell.length_c   1.000
_cell.angle_alpha   90.00
_cell.angle_beta   90.00
_cell.angle_gamma   90.00
#
_symmetry.space_group_name_H-M   'P 1'
#
loop_
_entity.id
_entity.type
_entity.pdbx_description
1 polymer ?
#
loop_
_entity_poly.entity_id
_entity_poly.type
_entity_poly.pdbx_seq_one_letter_code
_entity_poly.pdbx_strand_id
1 'polypeptide(L)'
;GYVDISLLTYNVIRKPDNKIIATRTTETTVTDTELPLILGEYTYEIIVSDGTRQSDPALSDGIMLGSYLEPPYNHSFKSMDSFDQYTIINANEDDKAWTATVNGAQLNYSRTLAADDWIVSPAMKLKAGFLYTLILKGRSSSATYKERFEVKYGTEATADALTNVIIEPNFFTTSKEETFQAVFSPQSDGTYYIGIHGISDKYMGSLLSLIHI
;
A
#
# COMPACT_ATOMS: atom_id res chain seq x y z
N GLY A 1 -2.75 22.97 37.87
CA GLY A 1 -2.72 24.30 37.25
C GLY A 1 -3.90 24.44 36.30
N TYR A 2 -4.53 25.60 36.31
CA TYR A 2 -5.57 25.93 35.31
C TYR A 2 -4.92 26.03 33.93
N VAL A 3 -5.48 25.33 32.95
CA VAL A 3 -5.16 25.52 31.52
C VAL A 3 -6.09 26.60 30.99
N ASP A 4 -5.54 27.67 30.45
CA ASP A 4 -6.32 28.69 29.75
C ASP A 4 -6.77 28.12 28.41
N ILE A 5 -8.04 27.76 28.30
CA ILE A 5 -8.61 27.16 27.09
C ILE A 5 -8.56 28.09 25.87
N SER A 6 -8.45 29.42 26.08
CA SER A 6 -8.34 30.39 24.99
C SER A 6 -7.00 30.33 24.25
N LEU A 7 -5.99 29.70 24.85
CA LEU A 7 -4.65 29.52 24.28
C LEU A 7 -4.48 28.17 23.59
N LEU A 8 -5.49 27.30 23.64
CA LEU A 8 -5.40 26.00 23.00
C LEU A 8 -5.42 26.10 21.48
N THR A 9 -4.53 25.33 20.87
CA THR A 9 -4.51 25.14 19.44
C THR A 9 -4.56 23.65 19.11
N TYR A 10 -5.07 23.32 17.91
CA TYR A 10 -5.29 21.95 17.46
C TYR A 10 -4.53 21.69 16.17
N ASN A 11 -3.86 20.55 16.09
CA ASN A 11 -3.41 19.96 14.85
C ASN A 11 -4.33 18.80 14.51
N VAL A 12 -4.76 18.72 13.26
CA VAL A 12 -5.64 17.67 12.74
C VAL A 12 -4.97 17.02 11.55
N ILE A 13 -4.75 15.71 11.64
CA ILE A 13 -4.06 14.91 10.61
C ILE A 13 -4.94 13.73 10.25
N ARG A 14 -5.25 13.55 8.97
CA ARG A 14 -5.96 12.37 8.48
C ARG A 14 -5.01 11.19 8.34
N LYS A 15 -5.46 10.00 8.76
CA LYS A 15 -4.75 8.73 8.67
C LYS A 15 -5.50 7.75 7.76
N PRO A 16 -4.81 6.85 7.04
CA PRO A 16 -3.36 6.59 7.09
C PRO A 16 -2.51 7.50 6.18
N ASP A 17 -3.10 8.36 5.33
CA ASP A 17 -2.38 9.14 4.31
C ASP A 17 -1.58 10.34 4.86
N ASN A 18 -1.62 10.56 6.17
CA ASN A 18 -0.92 11.62 6.90
C ASN A 18 -1.19 13.04 6.36
N LYS A 19 -2.37 13.24 5.73
CA LYS A 19 -2.77 14.54 5.23
C LYS A 19 -3.00 15.51 6.38
N ILE A 20 -2.28 16.62 6.38
CA ILE A 20 -2.50 17.70 7.36
C ILE A 20 -3.77 18.47 6.95
N ILE A 21 -4.79 18.41 7.78
CA ILE A 21 -6.08 19.10 7.57
C ILE A 21 -6.05 20.48 8.23
N ALA A 22 -5.48 20.58 9.43
CA ALA A 22 -5.28 21.86 10.10
C ALA A 22 -4.02 21.84 10.96
N THR A 23 -3.35 22.98 11.06
CA THR A 23 -2.17 23.17 11.91
C THR A 23 -2.38 24.39 12.80
N ARG A 24 -2.23 24.20 14.12
CA ARG A 24 -2.33 25.26 15.13
C ARG A 24 -3.61 26.10 14.98
N THR A 25 -4.70 25.46 14.60
CA THR A 25 -6.01 26.14 14.55
C THR A 25 -6.58 26.33 15.94
N THR A 26 -7.27 27.46 16.15
CA THR A 26 -8.09 27.71 17.37
C THR A 26 -9.54 27.33 17.14
N GLU A 27 -9.91 26.99 15.90
CA GLU A 27 -11.26 26.58 15.55
C GLU A 27 -11.58 25.20 16.12
N THR A 28 -12.75 25.06 16.68
CA THR A 28 -13.25 23.79 17.25
C THR A 28 -13.94 22.91 16.20
N THR A 29 -14.10 23.43 14.98
CA THR A 29 -14.63 22.70 13.83
C THR A 29 -13.67 22.89 12.65
N VAL A 30 -13.25 21.77 12.06
CA VAL A 30 -12.38 21.77 10.88
C VAL A 30 -13.03 20.91 9.82
N THR A 31 -13.06 21.43 8.58
CA THR A 31 -13.61 20.69 7.43
C THR A 31 -12.47 20.17 6.55
N ASP A 32 -12.45 18.88 6.32
CA ASP A 32 -11.58 18.28 5.31
C ASP A 32 -12.21 18.49 3.93
N THR A 33 -11.59 19.34 3.12
CA THR A 33 -12.06 19.68 1.77
C THR A 33 -11.36 18.91 0.66
N GLU A 34 -10.30 18.20 1.00
CA GLU A 34 -9.51 17.42 0.04
C GLU A 34 -9.63 15.92 0.35
N LEU A 35 -10.71 15.30 -0.14
CA LEU A 35 -10.94 13.88 0.07
C LEU A 35 -9.80 13.03 -0.53
N PRO A 36 -9.48 11.89 0.10
CA PRO A 36 -8.49 10.96 -0.44
C PRO A 36 -8.97 10.39 -1.77
N LEU A 37 -8.03 10.11 -2.67
CA LEU A 37 -8.35 9.54 -3.98
C LEU A 37 -8.77 8.06 -3.87
N ILE A 38 -8.27 7.35 -2.89
CA ILE A 38 -8.43 5.90 -2.75
C ILE A 38 -9.43 5.58 -1.65
N LEU A 39 -10.36 4.67 -1.97
CA LEU A 39 -11.33 4.20 -0.99
C LEU A 39 -10.64 3.45 0.14
N GLY A 40 -10.89 3.87 1.35
CA GLY A 40 -10.38 3.26 2.56
C GLY A 40 -11.07 3.79 3.81
N GLU A 41 -10.80 3.15 4.94
CA GLU A 41 -11.19 3.66 6.23
C GLU A 41 -10.15 4.68 6.70
N TYR A 42 -10.62 5.89 6.98
CA TYR A 42 -9.77 6.99 7.44
C TYR A 42 -10.21 7.42 8.83
N THR A 43 -9.24 7.83 9.64
CA THR A 43 -9.46 8.44 10.96
C THR A 43 -8.78 9.81 10.99
N TYR A 44 -9.18 10.65 11.93
CA TYR A 44 -8.51 11.93 12.17
C TYR A 44 -7.80 11.89 13.52
N GLU A 45 -6.51 12.14 13.49
CA GLU A 45 -5.66 12.29 14.66
C GLU A 45 -5.69 13.76 15.08
N ILE A 46 -6.02 14.02 16.34
CA ILE A 46 -6.12 15.36 16.91
C ILE A 46 -5.10 15.48 18.05
N ILE A 47 -4.23 16.48 17.96
CA ILE A 47 -3.25 16.82 18.99
C ILE A 47 -3.52 18.23 19.46
N VAL A 48 -3.69 18.41 20.77
CA VAL A 48 -3.94 19.70 21.41
C VAL A 48 -2.65 20.27 21.97
N SER A 49 -2.42 21.59 21.84
CA SER A 49 -1.27 22.28 22.41
C SER A 49 -1.68 23.53 23.15
N ASP A 50 -1.08 23.79 24.32
CA ASP A 50 -1.19 25.04 25.09
C ASP A 50 -0.04 26.01 24.77
N GLY A 51 0.74 25.73 23.70
CA GLY A 51 1.93 26.50 23.31
C GLY A 51 3.22 26.00 23.94
N THR A 52 3.18 25.25 25.05
CA THR A 52 4.34 24.67 25.74
C THR A 52 4.30 23.15 25.82
N ARG A 53 3.11 22.58 25.88
CA ARG A 53 2.88 21.13 25.99
C ARG A 53 1.93 20.68 24.88
N GLN A 54 2.00 19.40 24.56
CA GLN A 54 1.07 18.73 23.65
C GLN A 54 0.41 17.56 24.35
N SER A 55 -0.83 17.29 23.99
CA SER A 55 -1.54 16.07 24.42
C SER A 55 -1.00 14.84 23.69
N ASP A 56 -1.29 13.66 24.23
CA ASP A 56 -1.30 12.46 23.42
C ASP A 56 -2.33 12.62 22.28
N PRO A 57 -2.10 11.97 21.13
CA PRO A 57 -3.05 11.98 20.02
C PRO A 57 -4.38 11.34 20.40
N ALA A 58 -5.49 11.99 20.05
CA ALA A 58 -6.83 11.42 20.07
C ALA A 58 -7.25 11.07 18.65
N LEU A 59 -7.83 9.88 18.44
CA LEU A 59 -8.33 9.43 17.15
C LEU A 59 -9.85 9.53 17.10
N SER A 60 -10.37 9.94 15.93
CA SER A 60 -11.81 9.84 15.64
C SER A 60 -12.21 8.39 15.36
N ASP A 61 -13.52 8.13 15.30
CA ASP A 61 -14.04 6.91 14.68
C ASP A 61 -13.61 6.87 13.20
N GLY A 62 -13.53 5.65 12.64
CA GLY A 62 -13.23 5.43 11.23
C GLY A 62 -14.39 5.87 10.32
N ILE A 63 -14.06 6.48 9.21
CA ILE A 63 -15.01 6.85 8.16
C ILE A 63 -14.51 6.39 6.79
N MET A 64 -15.38 5.83 5.97
CA MET A 64 -15.06 5.43 4.60
C MET A 64 -15.01 6.66 3.70
N LEU A 65 -13.85 6.99 3.17
CA LEU A 65 -13.60 8.09 2.24
C LEU A 65 -12.91 7.59 0.98
N GLY A 66 -12.91 8.41 -0.08
CA GLY A 66 -12.23 8.13 -1.34
C GLY A 66 -13.10 7.36 -2.33
N SER A 67 -12.46 6.86 -3.39
CA SER A 67 -13.12 6.11 -4.45
C SER A 67 -12.33 4.86 -4.80
N TYR A 68 -13.02 3.87 -5.40
CA TYR A 68 -12.35 2.70 -5.97
C TYR A 68 -11.41 3.12 -7.10
N LEU A 69 -10.28 2.41 -7.21
CA LEU A 69 -9.47 2.50 -8.42
C LEU A 69 -10.23 1.92 -9.62
N GLU A 70 -10.02 2.51 -10.78
CA GLU A 70 -10.51 1.99 -12.04
C GLU A 70 -9.37 1.93 -13.05
N PRO A 71 -9.27 0.86 -13.86
CA PRO A 71 -8.30 0.82 -14.95
C PRO A 71 -8.57 1.90 -16.02
N PRO A 72 -7.54 2.49 -16.65
CA PRO A 72 -6.13 2.17 -16.47
C PRO A 72 -5.54 2.79 -15.19
N TYR A 73 -4.82 1.98 -14.42
CA TYR A 73 -4.18 2.37 -13.18
C TYR A 73 -2.66 2.12 -13.25
N ASN A 74 -1.87 3.12 -12.86
CA ASN A 74 -0.42 3.04 -12.86
C ASN A 74 0.15 3.47 -11.52
N HIS A 75 1.05 2.69 -10.96
CA HIS A 75 1.71 3.03 -9.72
C HIS A 75 3.21 2.68 -9.74
N SER A 76 4.04 3.63 -9.36
CA SER A 76 5.50 3.46 -9.40
C SER A 76 6.12 3.03 -8.07
N PHE A 77 5.36 3.02 -6.97
CA PHE A 77 5.84 2.77 -5.61
C PHE A 77 7.01 3.67 -5.14
N LYS A 78 7.29 4.76 -5.84
CA LYS A 78 8.43 5.64 -5.57
C LYS A 78 8.15 6.73 -4.54
N SER A 79 6.92 6.86 -4.11
CA SER A 79 6.49 7.84 -3.10
C SER A 79 6.03 7.12 -1.85
N MET A 80 6.54 7.53 -0.70
CA MET A 80 6.08 7.03 0.60
C MET A 80 4.57 7.26 0.77
N ASP A 81 4.07 8.45 0.42
CA ASP A 81 2.67 8.83 0.60
C ASP A 81 1.71 7.94 -0.20
N SER A 82 2.14 7.46 -1.37
CA SER A 82 1.33 6.57 -2.20
C SER A 82 1.50 5.10 -1.83
N PHE A 83 2.59 4.72 -1.18
CA PHE A 83 2.83 3.37 -0.70
C PHE A 83 1.93 3.01 0.48
N ASP A 84 1.64 3.97 1.35
CA ASP A 84 0.77 3.79 2.53
C ASP A 84 -0.68 3.39 2.16
N GLN A 85 -1.05 3.51 0.88
CA GLN A 85 -2.35 3.08 0.36
C GLN A 85 -2.40 1.58 0.03
N TYR A 86 -1.25 0.90 0.05
CA TYR A 86 -1.14 -0.53 -0.18
C TYR A 86 -1.18 -1.31 1.12
N THR A 87 -1.81 -2.46 1.11
CA THR A 87 -1.76 -3.39 2.24
C THR A 87 -0.50 -4.23 2.14
N ILE A 88 0.34 -4.17 3.16
CA ILE A 88 1.54 -5.00 3.28
C ILE A 88 1.24 -6.16 4.20
N ILE A 89 1.48 -7.39 3.72
CA ILE A 89 1.29 -8.61 4.51
C ILE A 89 2.63 -9.33 4.58
N ASN A 90 3.12 -9.56 5.78
CA ASN A 90 4.25 -10.42 6.09
C ASN A 90 3.67 -11.73 6.65
N ALA A 91 3.45 -12.72 5.77
CA ALA A 91 2.71 -13.93 6.14
C ALA A 91 3.57 -14.93 6.92
N ASN A 92 4.89 -14.88 6.79
CA ASN A 92 5.83 -15.72 7.53
C ASN A 92 6.32 -15.09 8.84
N GLU A 93 5.86 -13.86 9.17
CA GLU A 93 6.17 -13.14 10.40
C GLU A 93 7.68 -12.95 10.66
N ASP A 94 8.50 -12.88 9.60
CA ASP A 94 9.92 -12.61 9.75
C ASP A 94 10.20 -11.10 9.88
N ASP A 95 11.47 -10.70 9.89
CA ASP A 95 11.88 -9.29 10.03
C ASP A 95 11.90 -8.53 8.68
N LYS A 96 11.37 -9.15 7.61
CA LYS A 96 11.31 -8.55 6.26
C LYS A 96 9.87 -8.34 5.84
N ALA A 97 9.65 -7.29 5.10
CA ALA A 97 8.39 -6.98 4.43
C ALA A 97 8.66 -6.03 3.26
N TRP A 98 7.68 -5.85 2.40
CA TRP A 98 7.75 -4.84 1.36
C TRP A 98 7.86 -3.43 1.95
N THR A 99 8.77 -2.64 1.39
CA THR A 99 9.02 -1.24 1.79
C THR A 99 9.11 -0.33 0.58
N ALA A 100 8.71 0.93 0.74
CA ALA A 100 8.90 1.95 -0.29
C ALA A 100 10.35 2.43 -0.33
N THR A 101 10.87 2.64 -1.54
CA THR A 101 12.17 3.25 -1.78
C THR A 101 12.07 4.28 -2.91
N VAL A 102 13.09 5.09 -3.09
CA VAL A 102 13.17 6.03 -4.23
C VAL A 102 13.15 5.33 -5.60
N ASN A 103 13.35 4.02 -5.64
CA ASN A 103 13.39 3.21 -6.85
C ASN A 103 12.15 2.34 -7.05
N GLY A 104 11.16 2.41 -6.16
CA GLY A 104 9.96 1.57 -6.17
C GLY A 104 9.79 0.76 -4.91
N ALA A 105 8.89 -0.20 -4.90
CA ALA A 105 8.73 -1.16 -3.80
C ALA A 105 9.90 -2.13 -3.76
N GLN A 106 10.38 -2.43 -2.56
CA GLN A 106 11.49 -3.36 -2.33
C GLN A 106 11.14 -4.38 -1.26
N LEU A 107 11.39 -5.65 -1.56
CA LEU A 107 11.42 -6.74 -0.60
C LEU A 107 12.86 -7.25 -0.46
N ASN A 108 13.41 -7.20 0.73
CA ASN A 108 14.75 -7.70 1.05
C ASN A 108 14.70 -9.16 1.46
N TYR A 109 15.75 -9.92 1.16
CA TYR A 109 15.86 -11.30 1.60
C TYR A 109 15.98 -11.43 3.11
N SER A 110 15.47 -12.52 3.64
CA SER A 110 15.74 -12.98 5.00
C SER A 110 16.86 -14.03 5.02
N ARG A 111 17.57 -14.09 6.14
CA ARG A 111 18.59 -15.12 6.37
C ARG A 111 18.03 -16.39 7.02
N THR A 112 16.82 -16.31 7.51
CA THR A 112 16.21 -17.37 8.33
C THR A 112 15.08 -18.09 7.60
N LEU A 113 14.20 -17.35 6.93
CA LEU A 113 13.01 -17.87 6.28
C LEU A 113 13.00 -17.51 4.78
N ALA A 114 12.29 -18.27 3.98
CA ALA A 114 11.91 -17.90 2.64
C ALA A 114 10.90 -16.74 2.71
N ALA A 115 10.87 -15.88 1.69
CA ALA A 115 9.88 -14.82 1.62
C ALA A 115 8.46 -15.41 1.47
N ASP A 116 7.52 -14.79 2.16
CA ASP A 116 6.08 -15.01 2.04
C ASP A 116 5.39 -13.67 2.31
N ASP A 117 5.66 -12.72 1.41
CA ASP A 117 5.35 -11.31 1.62
C ASP A 117 4.54 -10.75 0.47
N TRP A 118 3.46 -10.07 0.80
CA TRP A 118 2.55 -9.48 -0.18
C TRP A 118 2.57 -7.97 -0.12
N ILE A 119 2.49 -7.34 -1.30
CA ILE A 119 2.05 -5.97 -1.48
C ILE A 119 0.75 -5.99 -2.27
N VAL A 120 -0.34 -5.57 -1.63
CA VAL A 120 -1.70 -5.68 -2.16
C VAL A 120 -2.24 -4.31 -2.51
N SER A 121 -2.78 -4.18 -3.71
CA SER A 121 -3.34 -2.93 -4.23
C SER A 121 -4.52 -2.45 -3.38
N PRO A 122 -4.83 -1.14 -3.42
CA PRO A 122 -6.14 -0.66 -3.03
C PRO A 122 -7.28 -1.32 -3.81
N ALA A 123 -8.51 -1.15 -3.32
CA ALA A 123 -9.72 -1.69 -3.92
C ALA A 123 -9.94 -1.18 -5.35
N MET A 124 -10.15 -2.08 -6.29
CA MET A 124 -10.43 -1.80 -7.70
C MET A 124 -11.82 -2.25 -8.10
N LYS A 125 -12.52 -1.46 -8.91
CA LYS A 125 -13.76 -1.88 -9.58
C LYS A 125 -13.43 -2.55 -10.90
N LEU A 126 -13.69 -3.84 -10.99
CA LEU A 126 -13.51 -4.62 -12.22
C LEU A 126 -14.85 -5.23 -12.65
N LYS A 127 -15.01 -5.46 -13.95
CA LYS A 127 -16.24 -6.00 -14.58
C LYS A 127 -15.96 -7.34 -15.25
N ALA A 128 -16.87 -8.26 -15.10
CA ALA A 128 -16.87 -9.54 -15.83
C ALA A 128 -16.93 -9.33 -17.33
N GLY A 129 -16.28 -10.21 -18.08
CA GLY A 129 -16.24 -10.14 -19.54
C GLY A 129 -15.30 -9.10 -20.13
N PHE A 130 -14.68 -8.25 -19.30
CA PHE A 130 -13.60 -7.37 -19.72
C PHE A 130 -12.25 -8.06 -19.54
N LEU A 131 -11.36 -7.85 -20.50
CA LEU A 131 -9.98 -8.31 -20.42
C LEU A 131 -9.11 -7.17 -19.86
N TYR A 132 -8.48 -7.41 -18.72
CA TYR A 132 -7.54 -6.48 -18.10
C TYR A 132 -6.12 -6.96 -18.35
N THR A 133 -5.23 -6.03 -18.68
CA THR A 133 -3.81 -6.32 -18.87
C THR A 133 -3.04 -5.79 -17.67
N LEU A 134 -2.42 -6.71 -16.94
CA LEU A 134 -1.45 -6.35 -15.90
C LEU A 134 -0.05 -6.30 -16.52
N ILE A 135 0.69 -5.23 -16.23
CA ILE A 135 2.10 -5.07 -16.58
C ILE A 135 2.88 -4.86 -15.29
N LEU A 136 3.72 -5.83 -14.95
CA LEU A 136 4.62 -5.77 -13.82
C LEU A 136 6.04 -5.52 -14.32
N LYS A 137 6.65 -4.45 -13.84
CA LYS A 137 8.07 -4.15 -14.08
C LYS A 137 8.83 -4.32 -12.79
N GLY A 138 9.97 -4.98 -12.87
CA GLY A 138 10.79 -5.20 -11.69
C GLY A 138 12.17 -5.71 -12.05
N ARG A 139 12.95 -6.01 -11.02
CA ARG A 139 14.29 -6.57 -11.17
C ARG A 139 14.73 -7.25 -9.90
N SER A 140 15.69 -8.16 -10.01
CA SER A 140 16.50 -8.59 -8.89
C SER A 140 17.60 -7.57 -8.58
N SER A 141 18.09 -7.52 -7.37
CA SER A 141 19.29 -6.74 -7.03
C SER A 141 20.56 -7.30 -7.64
N SER A 142 20.55 -8.56 -8.12
CA SER A 142 21.70 -9.27 -8.65
C SER A 142 21.28 -10.29 -9.71
N ALA A 143 22.10 -10.45 -10.74
CA ALA A 143 21.91 -11.53 -11.72
C ALA A 143 22.25 -12.93 -11.16
N THR A 144 23.00 -13.00 -10.06
CA THR A 144 23.36 -14.26 -9.41
C THR A 144 22.22 -14.79 -8.55
N TYR A 145 21.49 -13.90 -7.88
CA TYR A 145 20.39 -14.23 -6.98
C TYR A 145 19.08 -13.80 -7.65
N LYS A 146 18.38 -14.80 -8.20
CA LYS A 146 17.10 -14.58 -8.87
C LYS A 146 15.99 -14.45 -7.83
N GLU A 147 15.12 -13.47 -8.03
CA GLU A 147 14.00 -13.22 -7.12
C GLU A 147 12.74 -13.84 -7.67
N ARG A 148 12.09 -14.67 -6.85
CA ARG A 148 10.86 -15.37 -7.24
C ARG A 148 9.64 -14.60 -6.77
N PHE A 149 8.65 -14.52 -7.65
CA PHE A 149 7.39 -13.83 -7.39
C PHE A 149 6.22 -14.52 -8.11
N GLU A 150 5.01 -14.19 -7.72
CA GLU A 150 3.77 -14.46 -8.44
C GLU A 150 2.83 -13.26 -8.30
N VAL A 151 1.76 -13.19 -9.10
CA VAL A 151 0.72 -12.16 -8.97
C VAL A 151 -0.64 -12.84 -8.97
N LYS A 152 -1.46 -12.49 -7.98
CA LYS A 152 -2.82 -13.02 -7.81
C LYS A 152 -3.81 -11.88 -7.57
N TYR A 153 -5.09 -12.17 -7.78
CA TYR A 153 -6.18 -11.27 -7.40
C TYR A 153 -7.24 -11.99 -6.59
N GLY A 154 -8.01 -11.22 -5.85
CA GLY A 154 -9.09 -11.72 -4.99
C GLY A 154 -10.05 -10.63 -4.59
N THR A 155 -11.03 -10.96 -3.76
CA THR A 155 -12.10 -10.06 -3.34
C THR A 155 -11.83 -9.35 -2.01
N GLU A 156 -10.74 -9.70 -1.33
CA GLU A 156 -10.29 -9.08 -0.09
C GLU A 156 -8.76 -8.88 -0.13
N ALA A 157 -8.27 -7.90 0.63
CA ALA A 157 -6.84 -7.59 0.75
C ALA A 157 -6.14 -8.48 1.79
N THR A 158 -6.33 -9.81 1.68
CA THR A 158 -5.71 -10.82 2.56
C THR A 158 -5.04 -11.90 1.73
N ALA A 159 -3.97 -12.53 2.25
CA ALA A 159 -3.26 -13.59 1.54
C ALA A 159 -4.19 -14.75 1.15
N ASP A 160 -5.10 -15.15 2.05
CA ASP A 160 -6.04 -16.25 1.83
C ASP A 160 -7.07 -15.97 0.74
N ALA A 161 -7.45 -14.71 0.54
CA ALA A 161 -8.43 -14.32 -0.47
C ALA A 161 -7.82 -14.10 -1.86
N LEU A 162 -6.50 -13.92 -1.98
CA LEU A 162 -5.77 -13.74 -3.23
C LEU A 162 -5.47 -15.08 -3.89
N THR A 163 -6.51 -15.72 -4.45
CA THR A 163 -6.44 -17.10 -4.96
C THR A 163 -6.39 -17.22 -6.48
N ASN A 164 -6.83 -16.19 -7.21
CA ASN A 164 -6.88 -16.25 -8.67
C ASN A 164 -5.55 -15.78 -9.27
N VAL A 165 -4.88 -16.65 -9.99
CA VAL A 165 -3.55 -16.36 -10.56
C VAL A 165 -3.65 -15.44 -11.78
N ILE A 166 -2.83 -14.39 -11.81
CA ILE A 166 -2.58 -13.52 -12.97
C ILE A 166 -1.24 -13.87 -13.60
N ILE A 167 -0.18 -13.97 -12.78
CA ILE A 167 1.15 -14.41 -13.21
C ILE A 167 1.54 -15.58 -12.33
N GLU A 168 1.74 -16.74 -12.95
CA GLU A 168 2.28 -17.94 -12.29
C GLU A 168 3.67 -17.66 -11.68
N PRO A 169 4.10 -18.44 -10.66
CA PRO A 169 5.43 -18.27 -10.09
C PRO A 169 6.52 -18.13 -11.13
N ASN A 170 7.21 -17.01 -11.12
CA ASN A 170 8.22 -16.61 -12.10
C ASN A 170 9.43 -15.96 -11.40
N PHE A 171 10.45 -15.60 -12.17
CA PHE A 171 11.68 -15.03 -11.64
C PHE A 171 12.06 -13.73 -12.31
N PHE A 172 12.48 -12.74 -11.52
CA PHE A 172 13.38 -11.68 -11.97
C PHE A 172 14.81 -12.22 -11.97
N THR A 173 15.46 -12.17 -13.12
CA THR A 173 16.72 -12.88 -13.35
C THR A 173 17.91 -11.95 -13.52
N THR A 174 17.69 -10.66 -13.64
CA THR A 174 18.73 -9.66 -13.85
C THR A 174 18.59 -8.45 -12.94
N SER A 175 19.67 -7.68 -12.82
CA SER A 175 19.67 -6.38 -12.16
C SER A 175 19.16 -5.23 -13.06
N LYS A 176 18.79 -5.52 -14.31
CA LYS A 176 18.10 -4.59 -15.20
C LYS A 176 16.60 -4.80 -15.08
N GLU A 177 15.83 -3.76 -15.42
CA GLU A 177 14.38 -3.86 -15.43
C GLU A 177 13.90 -4.94 -16.42
N GLU A 178 13.08 -5.86 -15.94
CA GLU A 178 12.35 -6.87 -16.68
C GLU A 178 10.86 -6.54 -16.64
N THR A 179 10.14 -6.88 -17.70
CA THR A 179 8.70 -6.62 -17.81
C THR A 179 7.95 -7.93 -17.98
N PHE A 180 6.96 -8.16 -17.13
CA PHE A 180 6.00 -9.26 -17.22
C PHE A 180 4.63 -8.70 -17.57
N GLN A 181 3.93 -9.34 -18.48
CA GLN A 181 2.59 -8.97 -18.90
C GLN A 181 1.69 -10.18 -18.86
N ALA A 182 0.49 -10.01 -18.31
CA ALA A 182 -0.54 -11.03 -18.28
C ALA A 182 -1.92 -10.41 -18.48
N VAL A 183 -2.82 -11.20 -19.06
CA VAL A 183 -4.23 -10.81 -19.26
C VAL A 183 -5.09 -11.66 -18.35
N PHE A 184 -6.04 -11.03 -17.67
CA PHE A 184 -7.00 -11.72 -16.81
C PHE A 184 -8.39 -11.11 -16.94
N SER A 185 -9.41 -11.84 -16.49
CA SER A 185 -10.80 -11.38 -16.46
C SER A 185 -11.46 -11.91 -15.18
N PRO A 186 -12.08 -11.06 -14.37
CA PRO A 186 -12.84 -11.53 -13.23
C PRO A 186 -14.10 -12.25 -13.66
N GLN A 187 -14.58 -13.18 -12.83
CA GLN A 187 -15.78 -13.98 -13.10
C GLN A 187 -17.11 -13.21 -12.89
N SER A 188 -17.07 -12.15 -12.09
CA SER A 188 -18.22 -11.30 -11.77
C SER A 188 -17.81 -9.84 -11.67
N ASP A 189 -18.78 -8.93 -11.84
CA ASP A 189 -18.57 -7.52 -11.49
C ASP A 189 -18.34 -7.41 -9.98
N GLY A 190 -17.37 -6.59 -9.59
CA GLY A 190 -17.11 -6.46 -8.16
C GLY A 190 -15.91 -5.61 -7.79
N THR A 191 -15.60 -5.66 -6.51
CA THR A 191 -14.41 -5.10 -5.93
C THR A 191 -13.33 -6.17 -5.84
N TYR A 192 -12.15 -5.84 -6.33
CA TYR A 192 -11.01 -6.74 -6.38
C TYR A 192 -9.74 -6.07 -5.87
N TYR A 193 -8.81 -6.89 -5.45
CA TYR A 193 -7.48 -6.52 -4.99
C TYR A 193 -6.45 -7.34 -5.77
N ILE A 194 -5.32 -6.73 -6.10
CA ILE A 194 -4.24 -7.40 -6.82
C ILE A 194 -3.02 -7.43 -5.91
N GLY A 195 -2.51 -8.62 -5.64
CA GLY A 195 -1.34 -8.85 -4.78
C GLY A 195 -0.13 -9.33 -5.57
N ILE A 196 1.00 -8.67 -5.37
CA ILE A 196 2.31 -9.16 -5.78
C ILE A 196 2.89 -9.91 -4.57
N HIS A 197 3.17 -11.18 -4.75
CA HIS A 197 3.70 -12.09 -3.73
C HIS A 197 5.17 -12.36 -3.99
N GLY A 198 6.04 -11.95 -3.08
CA GLY A 198 7.44 -12.34 -3.04
C GLY A 198 7.59 -13.70 -2.39
N ILE A 199 8.17 -14.66 -3.11
CA ILE A 199 8.30 -16.06 -2.69
C ILE A 199 9.72 -16.60 -2.92
N SER A 200 10.71 -15.74 -2.81
CA SER A 200 12.13 -16.12 -2.95
C SER A 200 12.61 -16.96 -1.77
N ASP A 201 13.54 -17.87 -2.03
CA ASP A 201 14.22 -18.61 -0.97
C ASP A 201 15.03 -17.65 -0.07
N LYS A 202 15.35 -18.09 1.13
CA LYS A 202 16.28 -17.37 2.01
C LYS A 202 17.66 -17.19 1.38
N TYR A 203 18.38 -16.15 1.79
CA TYR A 203 19.70 -15.79 1.29
C TYR A 203 19.76 -15.39 -0.21
N MET A 204 18.63 -15.09 -0.81
CA MET A 204 18.58 -14.54 -2.17
C MET A 204 18.90 -13.04 -2.17
N GLY A 205 18.57 -12.31 -3.19
CA GLY A 205 18.81 -10.86 -3.28
C GLY A 205 17.63 -10.03 -2.77
N SER A 206 17.40 -8.89 -3.40
CA SER A 206 16.23 -8.06 -3.15
C SER A 206 15.41 -7.93 -4.41
N LEU A 207 14.10 -8.01 -4.29
CA LEU A 207 13.14 -7.76 -5.37
C LEU A 207 12.73 -6.28 -5.36
N LEU A 208 12.74 -5.65 -6.53
CA LEU A 208 12.29 -4.27 -6.76
C LEU A 208 11.19 -4.27 -7.81
N SER A 209 10.08 -3.58 -7.57
CA SER A 209 8.88 -3.69 -8.43
C SER A 209 8.18 -2.36 -8.70
N LEU A 210 7.51 -2.28 -9.87
CA LEU A 210 6.56 -1.26 -10.31
C LEU A 210 5.36 -1.96 -10.94
N ILE A 211 4.14 -1.41 -10.84
CA ILE A 211 2.93 -2.03 -11.38
C ILE A 211 2.14 -1.07 -12.29
N HIS A 212 1.54 -1.64 -13.36
CA HIS A 212 0.56 -0.98 -14.23
C HIS A 212 -0.60 -1.95 -14.49
N ILE A 213 -1.84 -1.45 -14.45
CA ILE A 213 -3.04 -2.25 -14.70
C ILE A 213 -3.96 -1.50 -15.67
#